data_ecc77388a3d6125b002e0c2f9c8920dd
#
_entry.id   ecc77388a3d6125b002e0c2f9c8920dd
#
_cell.length_a   1.000
_cell.length_b   1.000
_cell.length_c   1.000
_cell.angle_alpha   90.00
_cell.angle_beta   90.00
_cell.angle_gamma   90.00
#
_symmetry.space_group_name_H-M   'P 1'
#
loop_
_entity.id
_entity.type
_entity.pdbx_description
1 polymer ?
#
loop_
_entity_poly.entity_id
_entity_poly.type
_entity_poly.pdbx_seq_one_letter_code
_entity_poly.pdbx_strand_id
1 'polypeptide(L)'
;MFLICYAIGWIVGLIVMFVTGSMKDVASAARMFLLCHLTVTVGLSGILGAYGHMFMGDRVARSIGWPVGSLFQVELGYCCLGMGLLGVLCFWHRNNFWLATIVFTTVFLIGAALVHVKEMIKKANFNPGNAITTIPDFLIPITLIILWFLTKR
;
A
#
# COMPACT_ATOMS: atom_id res chain seq x y z
N MET A 1 1.12 2.50 10.51
CA MET A 1 0.63 1.17 10.11
C MET A 1 1.18 0.78 8.72
N PHE A 2 0.88 1.50 7.64
CA PHE A 2 1.32 1.16 6.27
C PHE A 2 2.84 1.05 6.11
N LEU A 3 3.61 1.91 6.78
CA LEU A 3 5.07 1.82 6.77
C LEU A 3 5.57 0.50 7.39
N ILE A 4 4.89 0.00 8.42
CA ILE A 4 5.21 -1.30 9.03
C ILE A 4 4.91 -2.43 8.03
N CYS A 5 3.75 -2.42 7.37
CA CYS A 5 3.41 -3.41 6.34
C CYS A 5 4.42 -3.37 5.18
N TYR A 6 4.89 -2.17 4.81
CA TYR A 6 5.92 -1.99 3.79
C TYR A 6 7.25 -2.64 4.21
N ALA A 7 7.70 -2.41 5.45
CA ALA A 7 8.90 -3.06 5.98
C ALA A 7 8.75 -4.59 6.06
N ILE A 8 7.59 -5.08 6.49
CA ILE A 8 7.29 -6.52 6.51
C ILE A 8 7.36 -7.12 5.10
N GLY A 9 6.85 -6.42 4.08
CA GLY A 9 6.95 -6.86 2.69
C GLY A 9 8.39 -7.10 2.23
N TRP A 10 9.31 -6.19 2.57
CA TRP A 10 10.75 -6.37 2.31
C TRP A 10 11.34 -7.54 3.09
N ILE A 11 11.05 -7.65 4.39
CA ILE A 11 11.57 -8.74 5.24
C ILE A 11 11.10 -10.10 4.73
N VAL A 12 9.81 -10.24 4.44
CA VAL A 12 9.24 -11.49 3.88
C VAL A 12 9.87 -11.79 2.52
N GLY A 13 10.03 -10.79 1.66
CA GLY A 13 10.68 -10.94 0.37
C GLY A 13 12.11 -11.46 0.49
N LEU A 14 12.90 -10.91 1.42
CA LEU A 14 14.27 -11.39 1.71
C LEU A 14 14.27 -12.83 2.21
N ILE A 15 13.41 -13.16 3.16
CA ILE A 15 13.31 -14.53 3.71
C ILE A 15 12.95 -15.53 2.61
N VAL A 16 11.89 -15.24 1.84
CA VAL A 16 11.44 -16.16 0.77
C VAL A 16 12.51 -16.30 -0.30
N MET A 17 13.17 -15.21 -0.69
CA MET A 17 14.25 -15.22 -1.67
C MET A 17 15.42 -16.09 -1.20
N PHE A 18 15.80 -15.99 0.07
CA PHE A 18 16.88 -16.78 0.66
C PHE A 18 16.52 -18.27 0.73
N VAL A 19 15.30 -18.58 1.20
CA VAL A 19 14.83 -19.98 1.35
C VAL A 19 14.64 -20.66 -0.01
N THR A 20 14.16 -19.96 -1.01
CA THR A 20 13.87 -20.53 -2.35
C THR A 20 15.05 -20.49 -3.32
N GLY A 21 16.14 -19.83 -2.96
CA GLY A 21 17.28 -19.63 -3.84
C GLY A 21 16.95 -18.82 -5.11
N SER A 22 15.91 -17.95 -5.06
CA SER A 22 15.41 -17.19 -6.20
C SER A 22 16.34 -16.05 -6.66
N MET A 23 17.61 -16.06 -6.25
CA MET A 23 18.63 -15.07 -6.63
C MET A 23 19.38 -15.42 -7.93
N LYS A 24 18.72 -16.06 -8.88
CA LYS A 24 19.39 -16.49 -10.11
C LYS A 24 19.72 -15.30 -11.02
N ASP A 25 18.83 -14.32 -11.07
CA ASP A 25 18.94 -13.10 -11.87
C ASP A 25 18.04 -11.99 -11.31
N VAL A 26 18.22 -10.77 -11.81
CA VAL A 26 17.48 -9.57 -11.36
C VAL A 26 15.97 -9.73 -11.55
N ALA A 27 15.54 -10.33 -12.68
CA ALA A 27 14.12 -10.49 -12.98
C ALA A 27 13.44 -11.46 -12.01
N SER A 28 14.10 -12.57 -11.68
CA SER A 28 13.59 -13.56 -10.72
C SER A 28 13.49 -12.97 -9.31
N ALA A 29 14.52 -12.25 -8.85
CA ALA A 29 14.49 -11.54 -7.58
C ALA A 29 13.36 -10.49 -7.55
N ALA A 30 13.26 -9.66 -8.60
CA ALA A 30 12.20 -8.65 -8.71
C ALA A 30 10.79 -9.25 -8.68
N ARG A 31 10.56 -10.39 -9.34
CA ARG A 31 9.27 -11.10 -9.30
C ARG A 31 8.93 -11.55 -7.89
N MET A 32 9.90 -12.06 -7.13
CA MET A 32 9.69 -12.50 -5.76
C MET A 32 9.35 -11.31 -4.84
N PHE A 33 10.14 -10.24 -4.90
CA PHE A 33 9.85 -9.03 -4.13
C PHE A 33 8.51 -8.42 -4.52
N LEU A 34 8.19 -8.35 -5.82
CA LEU A 34 6.91 -7.83 -6.28
C LEU A 34 5.75 -8.66 -5.74
N LEU A 35 5.84 -9.99 -5.78
CA LEU A 35 4.83 -10.85 -5.18
C LEU A 35 4.64 -10.56 -3.70
N CYS A 36 5.73 -10.49 -2.93
CA CYS A 36 5.67 -10.22 -1.49
C CYS A 36 5.08 -8.83 -1.21
N HIS A 37 5.45 -7.80 -1.99
CA HIS A 37 4.86 -6.49 -1.81
C HIS A 37 3.38 -6.43 -2.20
N LEU A 38 2.97 -7.09 -3.27
CA LEU A 38 1.55 -7.16 -3.63
C LEU A 38 0.74 -7.88 -2.55
N THR A 39 1.19 -9.07 -2.12
CA THR A 39 0.41 -9.89 -1.19
C THR A 39 0.49 -9.40 0.26
N VAL A 40 1.67 -9.05 0.73
CA VAL A 40 1.89 -8.64 2.12
C VAL A 40 1.70 -7.13 2.28
N THR A 41 2.45 -6.30 1.55
CA THR A 41 2.34 -4.85 1.74
C THR A 41 0.97 -4.33 1.33
N VAL A 42 0.55 -4.56 0.09
CA VAL A 42 -0.74 -4.05 -0.41
C VAL A 42 -1.91 -4.80 0.24
N GLY A 43 -1.82 -6.14 0.31
CA GLY A 43 -2.87 -6.98 0.89
C GLY A 43 -3.15 -6.62 2.35
N LEU A 44 -2.12 -6.67 3.19
CA LEU A 44 -2.26 -6.40 4.63
C LEU A 44 -2.60 -4.93 4.91
N SER A 45 -1.94 -3.99 4.22
CA SER A 45 -2.25 -2.55 4.38
C SER A 45 -3.70 -2.24 4.01
N GLY A 46 -4.21 -2.84 2.92
CA GLY A 46 -5.60 -2.64 2.50
C GLY A 46 -6.59 -3.18 3.51
N ILE A 47 -6.39 -4.40 4.01
CA ILE A 47 -7.28 -5.03 5.01
C ILE A 47 -7.24 -4.23 6.33
N LEU A 48 -6.07 -3.88 6.84
CA LEU A 48 -5.93 -3.10 8.07
C LEU A 48 -6.46 -1.67 7.88
N GLY A 49 -6.26 -1.07 6.71
CA GLY A 49 -6.84 0.22 6.35
C GLY A 49 -8.37 0.18 6.34
N ALA A 50 -8.95 -0.86 5.74
CA ALA A 50 -10.39 -1.09 5.76
C ALA A 50 -10.93 -1.18 7.19
N TYR A 51 -10.30 -1.99 8.02
CA TYR A 51 -10.69 -2.10 9.43
C TYR A 51 -10.62 -0.74 10.14
N GLY A 52 -9.53 0.00 9.96
CA GLY A 52 -9.36 1.33 10.56
C GLY A 52 -10.45 2.31 10.13
N HIS A 53 -10.71 2.42 8.83
CA HIS A 53 -11.69 3.36 8.30
C HIS A 53 -13.13 2.96 8.59
N MET A 54 -13.48 1.68 8.51
CA MET A 54 -14.86 1.22 8.71
C MET A 54 -15.27 1.17 10.20
N PHE A 55 -14.39 0.71 11.08
CA PHE A 55 -14.72 0.45 12.48
C PHE A 55 -14.11 1.48 13.46
N MET A 56 -13.11 2.25 13.03
CA MET A 56 -12.42 3.25 13.83
C MET A 56 -12.33 4.59 13.11
N GLY A 57 -13.27 4.89 12.22
CA GLY A 57 -13.23 6.05 11.31
C GLY A 57 -12.98 7.39 12.01
N ASP A 58 -13.64 7.63 13.15
CA ASP A 58 -13.43 8.85 13.94
C ASP A 58 -12.02 8.94 14.55
N ARG A 59 -11.45 7.82 14.97
CA ARG A 59 -10.08 7.78 15.48
C ARG A 59 -9.08 8.05 14.36
N VAL A 60 -9.32 7.49 13.19
CA VAL A 60 -8.51 7.73 11.99
C VAL A 60 -8.61 9.20 11.58
N ALA A 61 -9.83 9.75 11.47
CA ALA A 61 -10.05 11.16 11.14
C ALA A 61 -9.33 12.10 12.10
N ARG A 62 -9.45 11.89 13.42
CA ARG A 62 -8.71 12.68 14.43
C ARG A 62 -7.21 12.58 14.24
N SER A 63 -6.66 11.38 13.96
CA SER A 63 -5.21 11.21 13.78
C SER A 63 -4.67 11.94 12.54
N ILE A 64 -5.50 12.07 11.51
CA ILE A 64 -5.20 12.81 10.28
C ILE A 64 -5.42 14.33 10.46
N GLY A 65 -6.21 14.74 11.46
CA GLY A 65 -6.62 16.13 11.65
C GLY A 65 -7.83 16.53 10.79
N TRP A 66 -8.70 15.57 10.47
CA TRP A 66 -9.94 15.78 9.69
C TRP A 66 -11.19 15.75 10.59
N PRO A 67 -12.31 16.33 10.13
CA PRO A 67 -13.58 16.26 10.84
C PRO A 67 -14.02 14.82 11.06
N VAL A 68 -14.60 14.56 12.24
CA VAL A 68 -15.17 13.26 12.63
C VAL A 68 -16.63 13.13 12.20
N GLY A 69 -17.18 11.91 12.30
CA GLY A 69 -18.61 11.64 12.02
C GLY A 69 -18.96 11.54 10.53
N SER A 70 -17.99 11.48 9.63
CA SER A 70 -18.23 11.40 8.19
C SER A 70 -18.37 9.95 7.73
N LEU A 71 -19.46 9.65 7.01
CA LEU A 71 -19.66 8.36 6.34
C LEU A 71 -18.60 8.11 5.24
N PHE A 72 -17.92 9.16 4.77
CA PHE A 72 -16.81 9.04 3.83
C PHE A 72 -15.72 8.10 4.34
N GLN A 73 -15.51 8.01 5.66
CA GLN A 73 -14.57 7.05 6.24
C GLN A 73 -14.95 5.59 5.91
N VAL A 74 -16.25 5.28 5.94
CA VAL A 74 -16.74 3.94 5.61
C VAL A 74 -16.55 3.63 4.12
N GLU A 75 -16.84 4.60 3.23
CA GLU A 75 -16.61 4.45 1.78
C GLU A 75 -15.13 4.22 1.48
N LEU A 76 -14.25 4.99 2.11
CA LEU A 76 -12.81 4.83 2.02
C LEU A 76 -12.36 3.46 2.52
N GLY A 77 -13.00 2.96 3.57
CA GLY A 77 -12.78 1.61 4.08
C GLY A 77 -13.05 0.53 3.05
N TYR A 78 -14.16 0.62 2.29
CA TYR A 78 -14.45 -0.32 1.20
C TYR A 78 -13.43 -0.22 0.06
N CYS A 79 -12.95 0.97 -0.26
CA CYS A 79 -11.87 1.16 -1.24
C CYS A 79 -10.57 0.46 -0.77
N CYS A 80 -10.20 0.64 0.51
CA CYS A 80 -9.07 -0.06 1.12
C CYS A 80 -9.27 -1.58 1.11
N LEU A 81 -10.49 -2.08 1.40
CA LEU A 81 -10.80 -3.50 1.35
C LEU A 81 -10.58 -4.06 -0.06
N GLY A 82 -11.10 -3.38 -1.08
CA GLY A 82 -10.88 -3.75 -2.48
C GLY A 82 -9.40 -3.84 -2.84
N MET A 83 -8.61 -2.84 -2.43
CA MET A 83 -7.15 -2.84 -2.58
C MET A 83 -6.50 -4.04 -1.90
N GLY A 84 -6.90 -4.33 -0.65
CA GLY A 84 -6.37 -5.44 0.12
C GLY A 84 -6.67 -6.79 -0.50
N LEU A 85 -7.93 -7.01 -0.96
CA LEU A 85 -8.33 -8.22 -1.64
C LEU A 85 -7.57 -8.42 -2.96
N LEU A 86 -7.42 -7.38 -3.78
CA LEU A 86 -6.59 -7.43 -4.98
C LEU A 86 -5.15 -7.84 -4.64
N GLY A 87 -4.57 -7.26 -3.60
CA GLY A 87 -3.23 -7.60 -3.14
C GLY A 87 -3.10 -9.09 -2.75
N VAL A 88 -4.00 -9.60 -1.93
CA VAL A 88 -4.00 -11.01 -1.50
C VAL A 88 -4.20 -11.94 -2.69
N LEU A 89 -5.12 -11.63 -3.60
CA LEU A 89 -5.39 -12.43 -4.79
C LEU A 89 -4.20 -12.50 -5.76
N CYS A 90 -3.26 -11.56 -5.71
CA CYS A 90 -2.01 -11.61 -6.48
C CYS A 90 -1.15 -12.85 -6.19
N PHE A 91 -1.37 -13.54 -5.07
CA PHE A 91 -0.69 -14.80 -4.78
C PHE A 91 -1.04 -15.89 -5.79
N TRP A 92 -2.31 -15.97 -6.20
CA TRP A 92 -2.82 -16.98 -7.13
C TRP A 92 -2.89 -16.48 -8.57
N HIS A 93 -3.14 -15.17 -8.77
CA HIS A 93 -3.31 -14.55 -10.08
C HIS A 93 -2.09 -13.69 -10.43
N ARG A 94 -1.52 -13.89 -11.63
CA ARG A 94 -0.25 -13.28 -12.06
C ARG A 94 -0.44 -12.33 -13.25
N ASN A 95 0.67 -11.84 -13.78
CA ASN A 95 0.72 -11.07 -15.05
C ASN A 95 -0.20 -9.83 -15.03
N ASN A 96 -1.22 -9.80 -15.89
CA ASN A 96 -2.13 -8.66 -16.04
C ASN A 96 -2.90 -8.36 -14.75
N PHE A 97 -3.14 -9.35 -13.90
CA PHE A 97 -3.77 -9.12 -12.60
C PHE A 97 -2.84 -8.31 -11.67
N TRP A 98 -1.54 -8.61 -11.69
CA TRP A 98 -0.56 -7.79 -10.96
C TRP A 98 -0.54 -6.36 -11.48
N LEU A 99 -0.51 -6.17 -12.81
CA LEU A 99 -0.54 -4.84 -13.41
C LEU A 99 -1.78 -4.06 -12.99
N ALA A 100 -2.96 -4.67 -13.05
CA ALA A 100 -4.21 -4.04 -12.63
C ALA A 100 -4.18 -3.64 -11.16
N THR A 101 -3.65 -4.51 -10.28
CA THR A 101 -3.47 -4.23 -8.85
C THR A 101 -2.49 -3.08 -8.63
N ILE A 102 -1.36 -3.04 -9.35
CA ILE A 102 -0.37 -1.96 -9.29
C ILE A 102 -1.01 -0.64 -9.71
N VAL A 103 -1.74 -0.62 -10.83
CA VAL A 103 -2.40 0.59 -11.33
C VAL A 103 -3.40 1.12 -10.31
N PHE A 104 -4.30 0.27 -9.80
CA PHE A 104 -5.28 0.66 -8.78
C PHE A 104 -4.60 1.22 -7.53
N THR A 105 -3.63 0.48 -6.98
CA THR A 105 -2.89 0.88 -5.77
C THR A 105 -2.15 2.20 -5.98
N THR A 106 -1.52 2.37 -7.15
CA THR A 106 -0.77 3.59 -7.48
C THR A 106 -1.69 4.81 -7.54
N VAL A 107 -2.81 4.72 -8.28
CA VAL A 107 -3.76 5.83 -8.41
C VAL A 107 -4.33 6.21 -7.05
N PHE A 108 -4.72 5.22 -6.25
CA PHE A 108 -5.30 5.45 -4.93
C PHE A 108 -4.30 6.08 -3.95
N LEU A 109 -3.11 5.47 -3.78
CA LEU A 109 -2.13 5.96 -2.81
C LEU A 109 -1.48 7.29 -3.22
N ILE A 110 -1.15 7.48 -4.50
CA ILE A 110 -0.64 8.79 -4.97
C ILE A 110 -1.71 9.87 -4.79
N GLY A 111 -2.98 9.56 -5.10
CA GLY A 111 -4.09 10.47 -4.83
C GLY A 111 -4.19 10.86 -3.35
N ALA A 112 -4.10 9.89 -2.45
CA ALA A 112 -4.09 10.12 -1.00
C ALA A 112 -2.88 10.98 -0.57
N ALA A 113 -1.67 10.64 -1.04
CA ALA A 113 -0.45 11.41 -0.77
C ALA A 113 -0.59 12.88 -1.18
N LEU A 114 -1.13 13.15 -2.38
CA LEU A 114 -1.33 14.51 -2.86
C LEU A 114 -2.32 15.30 -1.99
N VAL A 115 -3.38 14.63 -1.48
CA VAL A 115 -4.31 15.26 -0.53
C VAL A 115 -3.60 15.58 0.78
N HIS A 116 -2.81 14.65 1.33
CA HIS A 116 -2.04 14.85 2.56
C HIS A 116 -1.03 15.99 2.41
N VAL A 117 -0.30 16.03 1.30
CA VAL A 117 0.64 17.15 0.99
C VAL A 117 -0.10 18.49 0.89
N LYS A 118 -1.25 18.51 0.21
CA LYS A 118 -2.08 19.72 0.12
C LYS A 118 -2.54 20.21 1.49
N GLU A 119 -2.94 19.32 2.39
CA GLU A 119 -3.32 19.66 3.77
C GLU A 119 -2.13 20.23 4.56
N MET A 120 -0.92 19.64 4.42
CA MET A 120 0.28 20.19 5.04
C MET A 120 0.60 21.61 4.54
N ILE A 121 0.55 21.82 3.22
CA ILE A 121 0.91 23.12 2.62
C ILE A 121 -0.16 24.19 2.89
N LYS A 122 -1.45 23.85 2.71
CA LYS A 122 -2.52 24.87 2.76
C LYS A 122 -3.06 25.12 4.16
N LYS A 123 -3.00 24.14 5.04
CA LYS A 123 -3.60 24.19 6.39
C LYS A 123 -2.59 23.99 7.51
N ALA A 124 -1.29 23.85 7.20
CA ALA A 124 -0.24 23.49 8.16
C ALA A 124 -0.60 22.25 9.00
N ASN A 125 -1.32 21.28 8.38
CA ASN A 125 -1.76 20.07 9.05
C ASN A 125 -0.63 19.03 9.09
N PHE A 126 0.19 19.07 10.12
CA PHE A 126 1.29 18.12 10.38
C PHE A 126 0.90 17.05 11.41
N ASN A 127 -0.37 16.77 11.60
CA ASN A 127 -0.79 15.66 12.45
C ASN A 127 -0.11 14.35 11.99
N PRO A 128 0.30 13.48 12.94
CA PRO A 128 1.05 12.26 12.61
C PRO A 128 0.37 11.36 11.58
N GLY A 129 -0.97 11.23 11.64
CA GLY A 129 -1.75 10.47 10.66
C GLY A 129 -1.77 11.09 9.27
N ASN A 130 -1.54 12.42 9.15
CA ASN A 130 -1.41 13.11 7.87
C ASN A 130 0.03 13.03 7.33
N ALA A 131 1.00 13.50 8.11
CA ALA A 131 2.38 13.66 7.65
C ALA A 131 3.10 12.31 7.46
N ILE A 132 2.98 11.37 8.43
CA ILE A 132 3.70 10.09 8.38
C ILE A 132 3.10 9.17 7.31
N THR A 133 1.77 9.21 7.12
CA THR A 133 1.10 8.34 6.13
C THR A 133 1.49 8.71 4.70
N THR A 134 1.82 9.96 4.42
CA THR A 134 2.31 10.42 3.12
C THR A 134 3.54 9.64 2.64
N ILE A 135 4.42 9.20 3.56
CA ILE A 135 5.65 8.48 3.21
C ILE A 135 5.35 7.14 2.52
N PRO A 136 4.63 6.19 3.12
CA PRO A 136 4.30 4.94 2.46
C PRO A 136 3.39 5.12 1.24
N ASP A 137 2.55 6.15 1.19
CA ASP A 137 1.69 6.44 0.06
C ASP A 137 2.48 6.80 -1.22
N PHE A 138 3.69 7.32 -1.10
CA PHE A 138 4.64 7.45 -2.21
C PHE A 138 5.52 6.21 -2.37
N LEU A 139 6.08 5.66 -1.29
CA LEU A 139 7.05 4.57 -1.38
C LEU A 139 6.45 3.30 -1.98
N ILE A 140 5.24 2.92 -1.60
CA ILE A 140 4.60 1.69 -2.08
C ILE A 140 4.42 1.73 -3.60
N PRO A 141 3.77 2.74 -4.21
CA PRO A 141 3.64 2.84 -5.66
C PRO A 141 4.98 2.82 -6.40
N ILE A 142 5.94 3.63 -5.94
CA ILE A 142 7.26 3.70 -6.56
C ILE A 142 7.93 2.33 -6.56
N THR A 143 7.91 1.64 -5.44
CA THR A 143 8.48 0.29 -5.31
C THR A 143 7.80 -0.71 -6.25
N LEU A 144 6.47 -0.73 -6.29
CA LEU A 144 5.72 -1.64 -7.15
C LEU A 144 6.03 -1.39 -8.63
N ILE A 145 6.09 -0.14 -9.06
CA ILE A 145 6.40 0.24 -10.44
C ILE A 145 7.83 -0.18 -10.80
N ILE A 146 8.82 0.13 -9.97
CA ILE A 146 10.21 -0.25 -10.22
C ILE A 146 10.34 -1.77 -10.31
N LEU A 147 9.79 -2.51 -9.34
CA LEU A 147 9.84 -3.97 -9.34
C LEU A 147 9.14 -4.55 -10.57
N TRP A 148 7.99 -4.00 -10.98
CA TRP A 148 7.29 -4.44 -12.18
C TRP A 148 8.16 -4.32 -13.44
N PHE A 149 8.82 -3.19 -13.65
CA PHE A 149 9.71 -3.02 -14.80
C PHE A 149 10.94 -3.93 -14.74
N LEU A 150 11.49 -4.18 -13.57
CA LEU A 150 12.60 -5.12 -13.39
C LEU A 150 12.21 -6.57 -13.70
N THR A 151 10.93 -6.95 -13.56
CA THR A 151 10.46 -8.29 -13.95
C THR A 151 10.49 -8.56 -15.45
N LYS A 152 10.66 -7.51 -16.28
CA LYS A 152 10.65 -7.60 -17.76
C LYS A 152 12.05 -7.71 -18.37
N ARG A 153 13.09 -7.63 -17.55
CA ARG A 153 14.48 -7.81 -17.94
C ARG A 153 14.86 -9.28 -17.86
#